data_5723314cc97cf366cdc25cab906e0ff6
#
_entry.id   5723314cc97cf366cdc25cab906e0ff6
#
_cell.length_a   1.000
_cell.length_b   1.000
_cell.length_c   1.000
_cell.angle_alpha   90.00
_cell.angle_beta   90.00
_cell.angle_gamma   90.00
#
_symmetry.space_group_name_H-M   'P 1'
#
loop_
_entity.id
_entity.type
_entity.pdbx_description
1 polymer ?
#
loop_
_entity_poly.entity_id
_entity_poly.type
_entity_poly.pdbx_seq_one_letter_code
_entity_poly.pdbx_strand_id
1 'polypeptide(L)'
;MTNSLSLHPWNVKFSWENATQRSGFLTQPQIDQYNNEGFLILEDAISKKRINDLTLVLDVLANETEGFLQTMEDNRLSIAESGAILFGIHPSLRFPEAKAFLSSEPFASIAHDLIGPDVRLYWDQIVYKQTQKPRRFPWHQDNGYGFVEPQQYLTCWVPLVDVNRENGCPWIVPHVHREGTLAHDYIEPLGYQCFEEHPDAVPVEAKAGSIVIFSSLTPHMTGANTTTETRKAYILQYAPEGSFLLKGDPNKGKPEAREAANEPNRQFVILKDGLPVI
;
A
#
# COMPACT_ATOMS: atom_id res chain seq x y z
N MET A 1 -6.64 21.55 19.74
CA MET A 1 -7.53 21.88 18.60
C MET A 1 -7.73 20.57 17.85
N THR A 2 -8.90 20.01 17.85
CA THR A 2 -9.24 18.84 17.03
C THR A 2 -9.20 19.30 15.59
N ASN A 3 -8.15 18.96 14.84
CA ASN A 3 -8.15 19.13 13.39
C ASN A 3 -9.32 18.31 12.86
N SER A 4 -10.39 18.97 12.40
CA SER A 4 -11.46 18.28 11.72
C SER A 4 -10.91 17.67 10.44
N LEU A 5 -10.94 16.33 10.32
CA LEU A 5 -10.56 15.64 9.10
C LEU A 5 -11.46 16.11 7.95
N SER A 6 -10.83 16.45 6.82
CA SER A 6 -11.58 16.83 5.62
C SER A 6 -11.83 15.58 4.78
N LEU A 7 -13.10 15.30 4.45
CA LEU A 7 -13.46 14.15 3.64
C LEU A 7 -13.31 14.46 2.15
N HIS A 8 -12.93 13.43 1.38
CA HIS A 8 -12.90 13.53 -0.08
C HIS A 8 -14.31 13.84 -0.61
N PRO A 9 -14.48 14.74 -1.61
CA PRO A 9 -15.81 15.13 -2.12
C PRO A 9 -16.69 13.97 -2.61
N TRP A 10 -16.09 12.87 -3.06
CA TRP A 10 -16.79 11.64 -3.48
C TRP A 10 -17.03 10.66 -2.34
N ASN A 11 -16.50 10.92 -1.15
CA ASN A 11 -16.76 10.12 0.04
C ASN A 11 -18.16 10.43 0.59
N VAL A 12 -19.19 9.97 -0.10
CA VAL A 12 -20.60 10.22 0.24
C VAL A 12 -21.19 8.95 0.83
N LYS A 13 -21.68 9.04 2.07
CA LYS A 13 -22.37 7.94 2.77
C LYS A 13 -21.48 6.68 2.96
N PHE A 14 -20.18 6.84 3.12
CA PHE A 14 -19.30 5.73 3.47
C PHE A 14 -19.71 5.18 4.85
N SER A 15 -19.66 3.88 4.96
CA SER A 15 -19.77 3.14 6.22
C SER A 15 -18.77 1.99 6.19
N TRP A 16 -17.94 1.90 7.22
CA TRP A 16 -17.00 0.79 7.34
C TRP A 16 -17.74 -0.53 7.50
N GLU A 17 -17.39 -1.50 6.68
CA GLU A 17 -17.89 -2.86 6.76
C GLU A 17 -16.82 -3.74 7.45
N ASN A 18 -17.20 -4.36 8.57
CA ASN A 18 -16.27 -5.20 9.31
C ASN A 18 -15.91 -6.46 8.51
N ALA A 19 -14.61 -6.72 8.40
CA ALA A 19 -14.11 -8.00 7.94
C ALA A 19 -14.55 -9.12 8.91
N THR A 20 -14.77 -10.30 8.37
CA THR A 20 -15.15 -11.49 9.14
C THR A 20 -14.26 -12.65 8.75
N GLN A 21 -13.87 -13.47 9.71
CA GLN A 21 -13.06 -14.65 9.44
C GLN A 21 -13.77 -15.57 8.41
N ARG A 22 -13.15 -15.79 7.26
CA ARG A 22 -13.70 -16.61 6.17
C ARG A 22 -12.85 -17.85 5.89
N SER A 23 -11.54 -17.68 5.68
CA SER A 23 -10.62 -18.81 5.47
C SER A 23 -10.16 -19.43 6.79
N GLY A 24 -10.18 -18.67 7.87
CA GLY A 24 -9.66 -19.07 9.16
C GLY A 24 -8.14 -19.00 9.27
N PHE A 25 -7.49 -18.30 8.35
CA PHE A 25 -6.05 -18.03 8.41
C PHE A 25 -5.72 -17.00 9.51
N LEU A 26 -6.43 -15.87 9.49
CA LEU A 26 -6.31 -14.88 10.55
C LEU A 26 -7.14 -15.32 11.76
N THR A 27 -6.59 -15.13 12.95
CA THR A 27 -7.31 -15.36 14.21
C THR A 27 -8.38 -14.30 14.43
N GLN A 28 -9.43 -14.60 15.21
CA GLN A 28 -10.45 -13.60 15.51
C GLN A 28 -9.88 -12.32 16.16
N PRO A 29 -8.94 -12.37 17.12
CA PRO A 29 -8.30 -11.15 17.63
C PRO A 29 -7.60 -10.30 16.55
N GLN A 30 -6.98 -10.91 15.53
CA GLN A 30 -6.36 -10.18 14.41
C GLN A 30 -7.41 -9.51 13.52
N ILE A 31 -8.53 -10.20 13.24
CA ILE A 31 -9.67 -9.60 12.53
C ILE A 31 -10.25 -8.43 13.32
N ASP A 32 -10.43 -8.59 14.63
CA ASP A 32 -10.96 -7.56 15.50
C ASP A 32 -10.01 -6.35 15.57
N GLN A 33 -8.70 -6.58 15.62
CA GLN A 33 -7.70 -5.52 15.55
C GLN A 33 -7.80 -4.75 14.23
N TYR A 34 -7.81 -5.46 13.09
CA TYR A 34 -7.97 -4.83 11.78
C TYR A 34 -9.24 -3.99 11.67
N ASN A 35 -10.37 -4.54 12.12
CA ASN A 35 -11.65 -3.83 12.12
C ASN A 35 -11.65 -2.59 13.01
N ASN A 36 -10.95 -2.63 14.13
CA ASN A 36 -10.93 -1.54 15.09
C ASN A 36 -9.88 -0.49 14.76
N GLU A 37 -8.65 -0.92 14.43
CA GLU A 37 -7.50 -0.03 14.24
C GLU A 37 -7.20 0.30 12.77
N GLY A 38 -7.74 -0.50 11.82
CA GLY A 38 -7.49 -0.36 10.39
C GLY A 38 -6.20 -1.00 9.92
N PHE A 39 -5.44 -1.66 10.83
CA PHE A 39 -4.20 -2.37 10.50
C PHE A 39 -3.91 -3.50 11.47
N LEU A 40 -3.01 -4.39 11.05
CA LEU A 40 -2.38 -5.41 11.90
C LEU A 40 -0.99 -5.77 11.35
N ILE A 41 -0.19 -6.47 12.14
CA ILE A 41 1.13 -6.96 11.75
C ILE A 41 1.15 -8.47 11.91
N LEU A 42 1.58 -9.17 10.86
CA LEU A 42 1.95 -10.58 10.94
C LEU A 42 3.47 -10.68 10.96
N GLU A 43 4.01 -11.00 12.11
CA GLU A 43 5.45 -11.22 12.27
C GLU A 43 5.86 -12.58 11.69
N ASP A 44 7.07 -12.67 11.15
CA ASP A 44 7.67 -13.92 10.62
C ASP A 44 6.76 -14.68 9.62
N ALA A 45 5.89 -13.96 8.89
CA ALA A 45 4.92 -14.55 7.97
C ALA A 45 5.56 -15.15 6.72
N ILE A 46 6.75 -14.67 6.35
CA ILE A 46 7.47 -15.07 5.14
C ILE A 46 8.90 -15.46 5.51
N SER A 47 9.36 -16.62 5.05
CA SER A 47 10.71 -17.09 5.35
C SER A 47 11.80 -16.15 4.80
N LYS A 48 12.92 -16.03 5.53
CA LYS A 48 14.07 -15.22 5.10
C LYS A 48 14.57 -15.60 3.72
N LYS A 49 14.57 -16.92 3.40
CA LYS A 49 14.99 -17.40 2.08
C LYS A 49 14.10 -16.79 0.99
N ARG A 50 12.78 -16.83 1.18
CA ARG A 50 11.81 -16.33 0.21
C ARG A 50 11.93 -14.81 0.02
N ILE A 51 12.17 -14.06 1.10
CA ILE A 51 12.44 -12.62 1.05
C ILE A 51 13.73 -12.33 0.29
N ASN A 52 14.80 -13.06 0.57
CA ASN A 52 16.09 -12.86 -0.11
C ASN A 52 15.99 -13.16 -1.60
N ASP A 53 15.38 -14.28 -1.98
CA ASP A 53 15.21 -14.66 -3.39
C ASP A 53 14.39 -13.59 -4.16
N LEU A 54 13.31 -13.10 -3.57
CA LEU A 54 12.50 -12.04 -4.14
C LEU A 54 13.28 -10.71 -4.25
N THR A 55 14.02 -10.35 -3.21
CA THR A 55 14.78 -9.09 -3.18
C THR A 55 15.80 -9.04 -4.32
N LEU A 56 16.46 -10.14 -4.64
CA LEU A 56 17.40 -10.21 -5.77
C LEU A 56 16.72 -9.84 -7.11
N VAL A 57 15.50 -10.30 -7.30
CA VAL A 57 14.71 -9.99 -8.50
C VAL A 57 14.27 -8.53 -8.52
N LEU A 58 13.78 -8.04 -7.38
CA LEU A 58 13.27 -6.66 -7.26
C LEU A 58 14.39 -5.62 -7.31
N ASP A 59 15.60 -5.96 -6.88
CA ASP A 59 16.78 -5.09 -6.98
C ASP A 59 17.15 -4.80 -8.45
N VAL A 60 16.86 -5.71 -9.37
CA VAL A 60 17.05 -5.45 -10.81
C VAL A 60 16.19 -4.28 -11.26
N LEU A 61 14.89 -4.29 -10.90
CA LEU A 61 13.97 -3.19 -11.22
C LEU A 61 14.39 -1.88 -10.53
N ALA A 62 14.83 -1.95 -9.27
CA ALA A 62 15.28 -0.78 -8.54
C ALA A 62 16.50 -0.11 -9.20
N ASN A 63 17.48 -0.90 -9.63
CA ASN A 63 18.67 -0.40 -10.31
C ASN A 63 18.33 0.24 -11.67
N GLU A 64 17.44 -0.37 -12.44
CA GLU A 64 16.96 0.21 -13.71
C GLU A 64 16.17 1.50 -13.48
N THR A 65 15.31 1.54 -12.47
CA THR A 65 14.57 2.75 -12.09
C THR A 65 15.53 3.87 -11.69
N GLU A 66 16.56 3.57 -10.89
CA GLU A 66 17.61 4.52 -10.52
C GLU A 66 18.34 5.05 -11.75
N GLY A 67 18.79 4.18 -12.65
CA GLY A 67 19.45 4.58 -13.90
C GLY A 67 18.55 5.44 -14.80
N PHE A 68 17.25 5.11 -14.87
CA PHE A 68 16.28 5.92 -15.61
C PHE A 68 16.11 7.30 -14.99
N LEU A 69 15.94 7.42 -13.68
CA LEU A 69 15.79 8.71 -13.00
C LEU A 69 17.02 9.61 -13.21
N GLN A 70 18.23 9.03 -13.23
CA GLN A 70 19.47 9.78 -13.50
C GLN A 70 19.52 10.40 -14.92
N THR A 71 18.67 9.93 -15.87
CA THR A 71 18.54 10.55 -17.19
C THR A 71 17.52 11.68 -17.24
N MET A 72 16.72 11.85 -16.18
CA MET A 72 15.68 12.87 -16.09
C MET A 72 16.23 14.21 -15.58
N GLU A 73 15.53 15.30 -15.88
CA GLU A 73 15.79 16.61 -15.32
C GLU A 73 15.67 16.53 -13.77
N ASP A 74 16.63 17.11 -13.06
CA ASP A 74 16.76 17.06 -11.59
C ASP A 74 16.83 15.62 -11.01
N ASN A 75 17.12 14.62 -11.86
CA ASN A 75 17.11 13.20 -11.50
C ASN A 75 15.78 12.74 -10.88
N ARG A 76 14.67 13.29 -11.35
CA ARG A 76 13.34 13.10 -10.77
C ARG A 76 12.25 12.89 -11.83
N LEU A 77 11.28 12.04 -11.48
CA LEU A 77 10.02 11.91 -12.21
C LEU A 77 8.88 11.90 -11.18
N SER A 78 8.07 12.96 -11.16
CA SER A 78 6.99 13.14 -10.17
C SER A 78 7.56 13.02 -8.73
N ILE A 79 7.05 12.09 -7.93
CA ILE A 79 7.49 11.84 -6.54
C ILE A 79 8.72 10.94 -6.43
N ALA A 80 9.10 10.25 -7.51
CA ALA A 80 10.31 9.42 -7.56
C ALA A 80 11.55 10.28 -7.80
N GLU A 81 12.59 10.08 -7.01
CA GLU A 81 13.84 10.85 -7.11
C GLU A 81 15.04 9.97 -6.77
N SER A 82 16.05 10.00 -7.66
CA SER A 82 17.35 9.36 -7.43
C SER A 82 18.03 9.89 -6.17
N GLY A 83 18.52 8.98 -5.35
CA GLY A 83 19.12 9.29 -4.04
C GLY A 83 18.11 9.52 -2.90
N ALA A 84 16.81 9.57 -3.20
CA ALA A 84 15.74 9.77 -2.21
C ALA A 84 14.79 8.58 -2.11
N ILE A 85 13.84 8.47 -3.04
CA ILE A 85 12.82 7.43 -3.05
C ILE A 85 12.62 6.89 -4.46
N LEU A 86 12.78 5.58 -4.63
CA LEU A 86 12.51 4.86 -5.88
C LEU A 86 11.15 4.18 -5.81
N PHE A 87 10.40 4.28 -6.90
CA PHE A 87 9.15 3.56 -7.13
C PHE A 87 9.28 2.70 -8.39
N GLY A 88 9.44 1.39 -8.23
CA GLY A 88 9.38 0.44 -9.35
C GLY A 88 7.99 -0.15 -9.43
N ILE A 89 7.18 0.31 -10.39
CA ILE A 89 5.77 -0.10 -10.51
C ILE A 89 5.62 -1.43 -11.24
N HIS A 90 4.65 -2.23 -10.81
CA HIS A 90 4.21 -3.47 -11.43
C HIS A 90 5.31 -4.49 -11.71
N PRO A 91 6.20 -4.83 -10.74
CA PRO A 91 7.19 -5.89 -10.96
C PRO A 91 6.55 -7.23 -11.36
N SER A 92 5.31 -7.51 -10.95
CA SER A 92 4.58 -8.72 -11.33
C SER A 92 4.29 -8.86 -12.83
N LEU A 93 4.30 -7.76 -13.58
CA LEU A 93 4.19 -7.80 -15.04
C LEU A 93 5.45 -8.35 -15.71
N ARG A 94 6.57 -8.17 -15.07
CA ARG A 94 7.88 -8.42 -15.66
C ARG A 94 8.55 -9.68 -15.10
N PHE A 95 8.37 -9.91 -13.80
CA PHE A 95 9.04 -10.98 -13.08
C PHE A 95 8.04 -12.05 -12.62
N PRO A 96 8.10 -13.27 -13.17
CA PRO A 96 7.25 -14.39 -12.76
C PRO A 96 7.37 -14.68 -11.26
N GLU A 97 8.55 -14.48 -10.66
CA GLU A 97 8.81 -14.66 -9.24
C GLU A 97 8.00 -13.66 -8.39
N ALA A 98 7.92 -12.39 -8.81
CA ALA A 98 7.11 -11.39 -8.14
C ALA A 98 5.61 -11.73 -8.26
N LYS A 99 5.16 -12.16 -9.44
CA LYS A 99 3.78 -12.63 -9.66
C LYS A 99 3.46 -13.83 -8.78
N ALA A 100 4.31 -14.85 -8.75
CA ALA A 100 4.14 -16.03 -7.91
C ALA A 100 4.15 -15.67 -6.41
N PHE A 101 4.97 -14.71 -6.00
CA PHE A 101 5.04 -14.26 -4.61
C PHE A 101 3.71 -13.67 -4.14
N LEU A 102 3.18 -12.67 -4.85
CA LEU A 102 1.96 -11.97 -4.44
C LEU A 102 0.68 -12.78 -4.60
N SER A 103 0.69 -13.86 -5.40
CA SER A 103 -0.46 -14.73 -5.64
C SER A 103 -0.52 -15.94 -4.70
N SER A 104 0.53 -16.14 -3.91
CA SER A 104 0.66 -17.32 -3.03
C SER A 104 0.27 -17.02 -1.59
N GLU A 105 0.30 -18.06 -0.74
CA GLU A 105 0.17 -17.89 0.70
C GLU A 105 1.35 -17.08 1.29
N PRO A 106 1.07 -16.23 2.29
CA PRO A 106 -0.20 -16.08 2.99
C PRO A 106 -1.16 -15.03 2.39
N PHE A 107 -0.81 -14.36 1.30
CA PHE A 107 -1.55 -13.21 0.76
C PHE A 107 -2.96 -13.56 0.32
N ALA A 108 -3.14 -14.72 -0.32
CA ALA A 108 -4.46 -15.19 -0.75
C ALA A 108 -5.41 -15.37 0.45
N SER A 109 -4.95 -16.02 1.52
CA SER A 109 -5.74 -16.23 2.73
C SER A 109 -6.02 -14.94 3.49
N ILE A 110 -5.04 -14.02 3.58
CA ILE A 110 -5.23 -12.67 4.16
C ILE A 110 -6.32 -11.92 3.39
N ALA A 111 -6.23 -11.90 2.06
CA ALA A 111 -7.20 -11.21 1.22
C ALA A 111 -8.60 -11.84 1.35
N HIS A 112 -8.69 -13.18 1.43
CA HIS A 112 -9.94 -13.87 1.65
C HIS A 112 -10.60 -13.45 2.98
N ASP A 113 -9.85 -13.42 4.07
CA ASP A 113 -10.39 -13.07 5.38
C ASP A 113 -10.79 -11.58 5.47
N LEU A 114 -10.01 -10.67 4.88
CA LEU A 114 -10.21 -9.23 5.06
C LEU A 114 -11.06 -8.56 3.96
N ILE A 115 -11.08 -9.12 2.75
CA ILE A 115 -11.84 -8.57 1.61
C ILE A 115 -13.03 -9.48 1.28
N GLY A 116 -12.76 -10.75 0.98
CA GLY A 116 -13.81 -11.68 0.57
C GLY A 116 -13.31 -12.77 -0.38
N PRO A 117 -14.27 -13.57 -0.93
CA PRO A 117 -13.94 -14.74 -1.72
C PRO A 117 -13.48 -14.43 -3.14
N ASP A 118 -13.76 -13.24 -3.66
CA ASP A 118 -13.43 -12.84 -5.03
C ASP A 118 -12.53 -11.59 -4.97
N VAL A 119 -11.26 -11.75 -5.32
CA VAL A 119 -10.22 -10.73 -5.14
C VAL A 119 -9.33 -10.62 -6.37
N ARG A 120 -8.99 -9.39 -6.74
CA ARG A 120 -7.98 -9.05 -7.74
C ARG A 120 -6.77 -8.37 -7.11
N LEU A 121 -5.61 -8.54 -7.75
CA LEU A 121 -4.51 -7.60 -7.57
C LEU A 121 -4.98 -6.24 -8.11
N TYR A 122 -4.85 -5.20 -7.30
CA TYR A 122 -5.13 -3.83 -7.74
C TYR A 122 -3.85 -3.12 -8.18
N TRP A 123 -2.81 -3.22 -7.35
CA TRP A 123 -1.53 -2.56 -7.58
C TRP A 123 -0.39 -3.34 -6.92
N ASP A 124 0.80 -3.28 -7.52
CA ASP A 124 2.03 -3.72 -6.88
C ASP A 124 3.20 -2.81 -7.24
N GLN A 125 4.07 -2.53 -6.27
CA GLN A 125 5.25 -1.70 -6.47
C GLN A 125 6.32 -1.92 -5.42
N ILE A 126 7.58 -1.76 -5.80
CA ILE A 126 8.65 -1.59 -4.83
C ILE A 126 8.76 -0.12 -4.43
N VAL A 127 9.07 0.13 -3.17
CA VAL A 127 9.40 1.46 -2.65
C VAL A 127 10.68 1.38 -1.86
N TYR A 128 11.77 1.90 -2.44
CA TYR A 128 13.08 1.90 -1.83
C TYR A 128 13.45 3.31 -1.39
N LYS A 129 13.79 3.47 -0.10
CA LYS A 129 14.31 4.73 0.43
C LYS A 129 15.81 4.69 0.49
N GLN A 130 16.42 5.51 -0.34
CA GLN A 130 17.87 5.68 -0.40
C GLN A 130 18.35 6.63 0.71
N THR A 131 19.66 6.76 0.85
CA THR A 131 20.28 7.43 2.00
C THR A 131 20.88 8.79 1.67
N GLN A 132 21.04 9.12 0.38
CA GLN A 132 21.71 10.32 -0.09
C GLN A 132 20.88 11.59 0.13
N LYS A 133 19.56 11.46 0.01
CA LYS A 133 18.57 12.53 0.18
C LYS A 133 17.45 12.06 1.11
N PRO A 134 17.67 12.01 2.44
CA PRO A 134 16.65 11.55 3.38
C PRO A 134 15.36 12.35 3.26
N ARG A 135 14.27 11.68 2.92
CA ARG A 135 12.98 12.32 2.72
C ARG A 135 11.84 11.46 3.26
N ARG A 136 10.90 12.09 4.00
CA ARG A 136 9.65 11.43 4.39
C ARG A 136 8.77 11.26 3.16
N PHE A 137 7.86 10.28 3.21
CA PHE A 137 6.70 10.21 2.34
C PHE A 137 5.49 10.71 3.13
N PRO A 138 4.64 11.60 2.59
CA PRO A 138 3.65 12.33 3.38
C PRO A 138 2.54 11.43 3.93
N TRP A 139 1.79 11.92 4.89
CA TRP A 139 0.57 11.27 5.38
C TRP A 139 -0.47 11.17 4.28
N HIS A 140 -0.87 9.95 3.94
CA HIS A 140 -1.83 9.69 2.89
C HIS A 140 -2.63 8.43 3.19
N GLN A 141 -3.71 8.28 2.48
CA GLN A 141 -4.44 7.02 2.31
C GLN A 141 -4.17 6.51 0.90
N ASP A 142 -4.07 5.21 0.71
CA ASP A 142 -3.89 4.67 -0.65
C ASP A 142 -5.04 5.07 -1.57
N ASN A 143 -6.28 5.08 -1.03
CA ASN A 143 -7.46 5.52 -1.78
C ASN A 143 -7.46 7.03 -2.11
N GLY A 144 -6.55 7.81 -1.54
CA GLY A 144 -6.34 9.23 -1.86
C GLY A 144 -5.54 9.48 -3.14
N TYR A 145 -4.76 8.49 -3.60
CA TYR A 145 -4.04 8.55 -4.89
C TYR A 145 -4.93 8.23 -6.10
N GLY A 146 -6.01 7.53 -5.86
CA GLY A 146 -7.00 7.19 -6.86
C GLY A 146 -8.23 6.64 -6.15
N PHE A 147 -9.38 7.32 -6.32
CA PHE A 147 -10.60 6.94 -5.63
C PHE A 147 -11.20 5.66 -6.21
N VAL A 148 -11.04 4.58 -5.47
CA VAL A 148 -11.57 3.25 -5.82
C VAL A 148 -12.88 3.00 -5.08
N GLU A 149 -13.83 2.37 -5.74
CA GLU A 149 -15.05 1.82 -5.15
C GLU A 149 -15.12 0.30 -5.34
N PRO A 150 -15.42 -0.48 -4.27
CA PRO A 150 -15.60 -0.01 -2.89
C PRO A 150 -14.30 0.57 -2.33
N GLN A 151 -14.43 1.56 -1.40
CA GLN A 151 -13.29 2.27 -0.84
C GLN A 151 -12.37 1.37 -0.02
N GLN A 152 -12.93 0.30 0.56
CA GLN A 152 -12.21 -0.68 1.37
C GLN A 152 -11.51 -1.69 0.46
N TYR A 153 -10.24 -1.48 0.21
CA TYR A 153 -9.34 -2.48 -0.34
C TYR A 153 -8.11 -2.62 0.56
N LEU A 154 -7.26 -3.59 0.31
CA LEU A 154 -6.23 -4.05 1.23
C LEU A 154 -4.84 -3.70 0.72
N THR A 155 -3.98 -3.23 1.61
CA THR A 155 -2.54 -3.11 1.38
C THR A 155 -1.78 -4.06 2.28
N CYS A 156 -0.92 -4.89 1.68
CA CYS A 156 0.10 -5.67 2.33
C CYS A 156 1.47 -5.02 2.06
N TRP A 157 2.02 -4.35 3.04
CA TRP A 157 3.33 -3.74 2.99
C TRP A 157 4.37 -4.74 3.53
N VAL A 158 5.27 -5.22 2.67
CA VAL A 158 6.25 -6.27 2.99
C VAL A 158 7.65 -5.65 3.13
N PRO A 159 8.23 -5.56 4.33
CA PRO A 159 9.61 -5.17 4.52
C PRO A 159 10.55 -6.26 3.98
N LEU A 160 11.44 -5.88 3.06
CA LEU A 160 12.48 -6.75 2.52
C LEU A 160 13.77 -6.69 3.34
N VAL A 161 13.88 -5.70 4.22
CA VAL A 161 14.90 -5.51 5.25
C VAL A 161 14.22 -5.16 6.56
N ASP A 162 14.90 -5.32 7.69
CA ASP A 162 14.36 -4.85 8.98
C ASP A 162 14.08 -3.36 8.92
N VAL A 163 12.93 -2.91 9.45
CA VAL A 163 12.54 -1.51 9.43
C VAL A 163 12.29 -0.98 10.84
N ASN A 164 12.75 0.25 11.05
CA ASN A 164 12.65 1.00 12.29
C ASN A 164 12.48 2.51 11.99
N ARG A 165 12.40 3.32 13.03
CA ARG A 165 12.20 4.78 12.90
C ARG A 165 13.35 5.46 12.15
N GLU A 166 14.59 4.96 12.28
CA GLU A 166 15.77 5.58 11.70
C GLU A 166 15.87 5.36 10.18
N ASN A 167 15.44 4.17 9.70
CA ASN A 167 15.46 3.87 8.27
C ASN A 167 14.12 4.12 7.57
N GLY A 168 13.15 4.71 8.27
CA GLY A 168 11.90 5.15 7.67
C GLY A 168 10.84 4.05 7.60
N CYS A 169 10.54 3.41 8.74
CA CYS A 169 9.39 2.53 8.89
C CYS A 169 8.07 3.26 8.61
N PRO A 170 6.99 2.52 8.32
CA PRO A 170 5.65 3.11 8.30
C PRO A 170 5.25 3.71 9.64
N TRP A 171 4.46 4.77 9.59
CA TRP A 171 3.68 5.30 10.70
C TRP A 171 2.22 5.26 10.30
N ILE A 172 1.35 4.90 11.22
CA ILE A 172 -0.08 4.69 10.97
C ILE A 172 -0.89 5.50 11.98
N VAL A 173 -2.04 6.02 11.54
CA VAL A 173 -3.04 6.60 12.45
C VAL A 173 -4.19 5.61 12.58
N PRO A 174 -4.33 4.93 13.74
CA PRO A 174 -5.42 4.01 14.00
C PRO A 174 -6.78 4.68 13.96
N HIS A 175 -7.84 3.90 13.74
CA HIS A 175 -9.26 4.27 13.81
C HIS A 175 -9.79 5.18 12.70
N VAL A 176 -8.94 6.01 12.08
CA VAL A 176 -9.35 7.01 11.07
C VAL A 176 -9.88 6.36 9.78
N HIS A 177 -9.51 5.13 9.47
CA HIS A 177 -10.03 4.38 8.32
C HIS A 177 -11.57 4.32 8.26
N ARG A 178 -12.25 4.45 9.41
CA ARG A 178 -13.71 4.41 9.52
C ARG A 178 -14.41 5.65 8.96
N GLU A 179 -13.66 6.73 8.75
CA GLU A 179 -14.18 7.97 8.14
C GLU A 179 -14.27 7.85 6.60
N GLY A 180 -13.69 6.80 6.01
CA GLY A 180 -13.57 6.66 4.57
C GLY A 180 -12.42 7.51 4.01
N THR A 181 -12.46 7.80 2.72
CA THR A 181 -11.41 8.54 2.03
C THR A 181 -11.41 10.01 2.44
N LEU A 182 -10.27 10.49 2.92
CA LEU A 182 -10.01 11.90 3.24
C LEU A 182 -9.67 12.69 1.97
N ALA A 183 -9.82 14.00 2.03
CA ALA A 183 -9.28 14.90 1.01
C ALA A 183 -7.74 14.89 1.07
N HIS A 184 -7.12 14.98 -0.09
CA HIS A 184 -5.66 15.04 -0.24
C HIS A 184 -5.27 16.22 -1.09
N ASP A 185 -4.25 16.95 -0.66
CA ASP A 185 -3.61 18.01 -1.41
C ASP A 185 -2.26 17.50 -1.94
N TYR A 186 -1.92 17.88 -3.17
CA TYR A 186 -0.62 17.54 -3.73
C TYR A 186 0.45 18.51 -3.22
N ILE A 187 1.45 17.97 -2.53
CA ILE A 187 2.58 18.72 -1.98
C ILE A 187 3.84 18.41 -2.77
N GLU A 188 4.28 19.37 -3.59
CA GLU A 188 5.49 19.23 -4.40
C GLU A 188 6.75 19.21 -3.50
N PRO A 189 7.68 18.29 -3.68
CA PRO A 189 7.70 17.11 -4.56
C PRO A 189 7.27 15.82 -3.83
N LEU A 190 6.58 15.93 -2.72
CA LEU A 190 6.37 14.81 -1.78
C LEU A 190 5.24 13.85 -2.20
N GLY A 191 4.23 14.36 -2.93
CA GLY A 191 3.03 13.60 -3.28
C GLY A 191 1.78 14.07 -2.54
N TYR A 192 0.72 13.29 -2.60
CA TYR A 192 -0.56 13.62 -1.96
C TYR A 192 -0.47 13.51 -0.44
N GLN A 193 -1.09 14.47 0.26
CA GLN A 193 -1.11 14.58 1.72
C GLN A 193 -2.50 14.87 2.23
N CYS A 194 -2.99 14.09 3.22
CA CYS A 194 -4.30 14.32 3.85
C CYS A 194 -4.21 15.19 5.11
N PHE A 195 -3.06 15.26 5.76
CA PHE A 195 -2.76 16.15 6.89
C PHE A 195 -1.24 16.19 7.14
N GLU A 196 -0.75 17.18 7.88
CA GLU A 196 0.67 17.31 8.17
C GLU A 196 1.14 16.36 9.28
N GLU A 197 0.41 16.30 10.38
CA GLU A 197 0.70 15.48 11.56
C GLU A 197 -0.59 15.02 12.24
N HIS A 198 -0.50 13.93 13.00
CA HIS A 198 -1.61 13.44 13.80
C HIS A 198 -1.10 12.98 15.18
N PRO A 199 -1.77 13.36 16.30
CA PRO A 199 -1.30 13.05 17.65
C PRO A 199 -1.29 11.56 17.98
N ASP A 200 -2.19 10.78 17.37
CA ASP A 200 -2.33 9.34 17.60
C ASP A 200 -1.48 8.50 16.64
N ALA A 201 -0.53 9.12 15.93
CA ALA A 201 0.36 8.41 15.01
C ALA A 201 1.27 7.43 15.75
N VAL A 202 1.29 6.18 15.31
CA VAL A 202 2.13 5.12 15.87
C VAL A 202 3.13 4.60 14.84
N PRO A 203 4.43 4.43 15.21
CA PRO A 203 5.40 3.82 14.33
C PRO A 203 5.20 2.30 14.25
N VAL A 204 5.39 1.75 13.06
CA VAL A 204 5.29 0.32 12.79
C VAL A 204 6.68 -0.21 12.42
N GLU A 205 7.42 -0.61 13.43
CA GLU A 205 8.71 -1.29 13.26
C GLU A 205 8.46 -2.77 12.98
N ALA A 206 9.17 -3.35 12.03
CA ALA A 206 8.96 -4.73 11.62
C ALA A 206 10.24 -5.38 11.09
N LYS A 207 10.34 -6.70 11.27
CA LYS A 207 11.43 -7.51 10.69
C LYS A 207 11.17 -7.84 9.24
N ALA A 208 12.23 -8.05 8.46
CA ALA A 208 12.13 -8.60 7.12
C ALA A 208 11.36 -9.93 7.14
N GLY A 209 10.34 -10.05 6.28
CA GLY A 209 9.46 -11.20 6.25
C GLY A 209 8.19 -11.08 7.09
N SER A 210 8.02 -10.00 7.84
CA SER A 210 6.71 -9.61 8.38
C SER A 210 5.80 -9.08 7.27
N ILE A 211 4.52 -8.95 7.54
CA ILE A 211 3.55 -8.26 6.67
C ILE A 211 2.84 -7.21 7.52
N VAL A 212 2.98 -5.95 7.16
CA VAL A 212 2.16 -4.86 7.71
C VAL A 212 0.93 -4.75 6.83
N ILE A 213 -0.22 -5.06 7.38
CA ILE A 213 -1.50 -5.12 6.67
C ILE A 213 -2.34 -3.94 7.11
N PHE A 214 -2.84 -3.16 6.17
CA PHE A 214 -3.73 -2.04 6.47
C PHE A 214 -4.76 -1.80 5.38
N SER A 215 -5.87 -1.17 5.77
CA SER A 215 -6.89 -0.75 4.81
C SER A 215 -6.37 0.39 3.94
N SER A 216 -6.77 0.43 2.68
CA SER A 216 -6.60 1.58 1.78
C SER A 216 -7.04 2.92 2.38
N LEU A 217 -7.87 2.88 3.42
CA LEU A 217 -8.42 4.03 4.14
C LEU A 217 -7.64 4.37 5.41
N THR A 218 -6.64 3.59 5.76
CA THR A 218 -5.79 3.86 6.94
C THR A 218 -4.74 4.91 6.59
N PRO A 219 -4.76 6.10 7.22
CA PRO A 219 -3.74 7.10 6.98
C PRO A 219 -2.38 6.58 7.44
N HIS A 220 -1.41 6.69 6.56
CA HIS A 220 -0.04 6.26 6.86
C HIS A 220 0.98 7.16 6.16
N MET A 221 2.19 7.13 6.68
CA MET A 221 3.35 7.79 6.09
C MET A 221 4.59 6.91 6.26
N THR A 222 5.69 7.22 5.61
CA THR A 222 6.99 6.60 5.94
C THR A 222 8.03 7.66 6.26
N GLY A 223 8.77 7.47 7.36
CA GLY A 223 9.85 8.36 7.80
C GLY A 223 10.97 8.50 6.76
N ALA A 224 11.85 9.47 6.96
CA ALA A 224 13.09 9.56 6.20
C ALA A 224 14.02 8.38 6.55
N ASN A 225 14.83 7.95 5.59
CA ASN A 225 15.92 7.01 5.88
C ASN A 225 17.19 7.80 6.20
N THR A 226 17.57 7.80 7.47
CA THR A 226 18.76 8.52 7.98
C THR A 226 19.93 7.57 8.24
N THR A 227 19.80 6.29 7.86
CA THR A 227 20.85 5.28 8.01
C THR A 227 21.76 5.23 6.78
N THR A 228 22.70 4.28 6.77
CA THR A 228 23.64 4.07 5.65
C THR A 228 23.16 3.03 4.64
N GLU A 229 22.08 2.31 4.94
CA GLU A 229 21.57 1.22 4.11
C GLU A 229 20.22 1.55 3.49
N THR A 230 20.01 1.17 2.24
CA THR A 230 18.71 1.38 1.57
C THR A 230 17.60 0.60 2.26
N ARG A 231 16.51 1.28 2.65
CA ARG A 231 15.29 0.65 3.15
C ARG A 231 14.46 0.15 1.97
N LYS A 232 14.15 -1.15 1.96
CA LYS A 232 13.47 -1.83 0.86
C LYS A 232 12.12 -2.36 1.32
N ALA A 233 11.08 -2.12 0.53
CA ALA A 233 9.75 -2.67 0.75
C ALA A 233 9.05 -3.01 -0.58
N TYR A 234 8.19 -4.03 -0.54
CA TYR A 234 7.29 -4.40 -1.63
C TYR A 234 5.85 -4.21 -1.16
N ILE A 235 5.10 -3.43 -1.90
CA ILE A 235 3.72 -3.05 -1.59
C ILE A 235 2.78 -3.79 -2.55
N LEU A 236 1.80 -4.49 -1.97
CA LEU A 236 0.81 -5.29 -2.67
C LEU A 236 -0.58 -4.78 -2.29
N GLN A 237 -1.38 -4.42 -3.27
CA GLN A 237 -2.74 -3.95 -3.03
C GLN A 237 -3.74 -4.89 -3.69
N TYR A 238 -4.72 -5.33 -2.92
CA TYR A 238 -5.76 -6.26 -3.32
C TYR A 238 -7.13 -5.60 -3.19
N ALA A 239 -7.93 -5.68 -4.24
CA ALA A 239 -9.27 -5.11 -4.25
C ALA A 239 -10.33 -6.20 -4.50
N PRO A 240 -11.57 -5.99 -4.02
CA PRO A 240 -12.69 -6.86 -4.38
C PRO A 240 -12.87 -6.95 -5.90
N GLU A 241 -13.24 -8.12 -6.39
CA GLU A 241 -13.66 -8.26 -7.79
C GLU A 241 -14.81 -7.30 -8.09
N GLY A 242 -14.80 -6.68 -9.26
CA GLY A 242 -15.78 -5.68 -9.65
C GLY A 242 -15.53 -4.27 -9.11
N SER A 243 -14.36 -4.01 -8.55
CA SER A 243 -13.95 -2.65 -8.14
C SER A 243 -13.78 -1.72 -9.35
N PHE A 244 -14.00 -0.43 -9.11
CA PHE A 244 -13.88 0.64 -10.11
C PHE A 244 -12.99 1.76 -9.60
N LEU A 245 -12.21 2.35 -10.50
CA LEU A 245 -11.53 3.61 -10.28
C LEU A 245 -12.42 4.75 -10.79
N LEU A 246 -12.73 5.71 -9.92
CA LEU A 246 -13.47 6.91 -10.29
C LEU A 246 -12.54 7.94 -10.93
N LYS A 247 -12.99 8.59 -11.99
CA LYS A 247 -12.24 9.58 -12.75
C LYS A 247 -12.96 10.93 -12.77
N GLY A 248 -12.20 12.00 -12.90
CA GLY A 248 -12.69 13.37 -13.00
C GLY A 248 -12.07 14.27 -11.94
N ASP A 249 -12.57 15.49 -11.87
CA ASP A 249 -12.17 16.47 -10.88
C ASP A 249 -13.11 16.38 -9.65
N PRO A 250 -12.61 15.99 -8.47
CA PRO A 250 -13.45 15.88 -7.28
C PRO A 250 -14.18 17.17 -6.93
N ASN A 251 -13.59 18.34 -7.22
CA ASN A 251 -14.19 19.65 -6.93
C ASN A 251 -15.40 19.99 -7.82
N LYS A 252 -15.60 19.23 -8.91
CA LYS A 252 -16.79 19.37 -9.76
C LYS A 252 -17.98 18.52 -9.31
N GLY A 253 -17.89 17.86 -8.16
CA GLY A 253 -18.94 17.10 -7.52
C GLY A 253 -18.95 15.62 -7.91
N LYS A 254 -19.65 15.21 -8.97
CA LYS A 254 -19.74 13.79 -9.34
C LYS A 254 -18.56 13.33 -10.22
N PRO A 255 -18.14 12.07 -10.11
CA PRO A 255 -17.16 11.48 -11.04
C PRO A 255 -17.64 11.60 -12.49
N GLU A 256 -16.73 11.89 -13.40
CA GLU A 256 -16.98 11.98 -14.84
C GLU A 256 -17.05 10.59 -15.49
N ALA A 257 -16.29 9.63 -14.96
CA ALA A 257 -16.25 8.24 -15.44
C ALA A 257 -15.93 7.25 -14.31
N ARG A 258 -16.25 5.97 -14.58
CA ARG A 258 -15.88 4.81 -13.75
C ARG A 258 -15.15 3.83 -14.65
N GLU A 259 -13.91 3.51 -14.31
CA GLU A 259 -13.10 2.53 -15.03
C GLU A 259 -12.98 1.26 -14.19
N ALA A 260 -13.32 0.11 -14.76
CA ALA A 260 -13.20 -1.16 -14.05
C ALA A 260 -11.72 -1.46 -13.72
N ALA A 261 -11.46 -1.84 -12.48
CA ALA A 261 -10.12 -2.22 -12.00
C ALA A 261 -9.82 -3.69 -12.37
N ASN A 262 -9.84 -4.00 -13.67
CA ASN A 262 -9.74 -5.37 -14.18
C ASN A 262 -8.82 -5.53 -15.40
N GLU A 263 -7.82 -4.66 -15.53
CA GLU A 263 -6.80 -4.78 -16.58
C GLU A 263 -6.12 -6.16 -16.51
N PRO A 264 -6.30 -7.05 -17.50
CA PRO A 264 -5.99 -8.47 -17.36
C PRO A 264 -4.53 -8.78 -17.05
N ASN A 265 -3.61 -7.97 -17.58
CA ASN A 265 -2.17 -8.19 -17.38
C ASN A 265 -1.70 -7.71 -16.00
N ARG A 266 -2.30 -6.65 -15.48
CA ARG A 266 -1.88 -5.94 -14.27
C ARG A 266 -2.77 -6.22 -13.06
N GLN A 267 -4.08 -6.35 -13.28
CA GLN A 267 -5.09 -6.52 -12.24
C GLN A 267 -5.75 -7.89 -12.38
N PHE A 268 -4.94 -8.94 -12.33
CA PHE A 268 -5.42 -10.32 -12.52
C PHE A 268 -6.08 -10.89 -11.26
N VAL A 269 -6.89 -11.93 -11.45
CA VAL A 269 -7.62 -12.58 -10.36
C VAL A 269 -6.65 -13.32 -9.44
N ILE A 270 -6.79 -13.11 -8.14
CA ILE A 270 -6.06 -13.80 -7.07
C ILE A 270 -6.92 -14.92 -6.48
N LEU A 271 -8.18 -14.56 -6.14
CA LEU A 271 -9.17 -15.49 -5.60
C LEU A 271 -10.44 -15.47 -6.43
N LYS A 272 -11.01 -16.66 -6.61
CA LYS A 272 -12.34 -16.86 -7.18
C LYS A 272 -13.09 -17.89 -6.34
N ASP A 273 -14.29 -17.52 -5.88
CA ASP A 273 -15.11 -18.36 -5.00
C ASP A 273 -14.32 -18.87 -3.76
N GLY A 274 -13.43 -18.04 -3.21
CA GLY A 274 -12.58 -18.34 -2.07
C GLY A 274 -11.37 -19.24 -2.37
N LEU A 275 -11.13 -19.59 -3.62
CA LEU A 275 -10.02 -20.46 -4.03
C LEU A 275 -8.96 -19.66 -4.80
N PRO A 276 -7.66 -19.88 -4.55
CA PRO A 276 -6.58 -19.31 -5.35
C PRO A 276 -6.72 -19.72 -6.84
N VAL A 277 -6.52 -18.75 -7.74
CA VAL A 277 -6.64 -18.96 -9.20
C VAL A 277 -5.30 -19.27 -9.84
N ILE A 278 -4.18 -19.03 -9.15
CA ILE A 278 -2.81 -19.14 -9.67
C ILE A 278 -2.04 -20.18 -8.86
#